data_951dc1e34cd59c60acb25fa80b72cc5d
#
_entry.id   951dc1e34cd59c60acb25fa80b72cc5d
#
_cell.length_a   1.000
_cell.length_b   1.000
_cell.length_c   1.000
_cell.angle_alpha   90.00
_cell.angle_beta   90.00
_cell.angle_gamma   90.00
#
_symmetry.space_group_name_H-M   'P 1'
#
loop_
_entity.id
_entity.type
_entity.pdbx_description
1 polymer ?
#
loop_
_entity_poly.entity_id
_entity_poly.type
_entity_poly.pdbx_seq_one_letter_code
_entity_poly.pdbx_strand_id
1 'polypeptide(L)'
;MKQKNRLLDFDMVIYQDNDYFKFSLDSVLLVNFVTLNLKCKHIMDLASGNAPIPMLLTTKTNAKIDAIELQKCVYDLGIQSINENNLNDRINLICGDVRNISDYYDQDSFDTVLCN
;
A
#
# COMPACT_ATOMS: atom_id res chain seq x y z
N MET A 1 0.68 17.59 11.44
CA MET A 1 0.88 18.40 10.23
C MET A 1 1.29 17.51 9.07
N LYS A 2 0.64 17.67 7.96
CA LYS A 2 0.90 16.92 6.73
C LYS A 2 2.24 17.29 6.13
N GLN A 3 3.01 16.29 5.75
CA GLN A 3 4.33 16.45 5.15
C GLN A 3 4.44 15.66 3.86
N LYS A 4 5.20 16.19 2.91
CA LYS A 4 5.58 15.51 1.69
C LYS A 4 7.03 15.07 1.82
N ASN A 5 7.28 13.77 1.81
CA ASN A 5 8.60 13.20 1.98
C ASN A 5 8.98 12.35 0.77
N ARG A 6 10.28 12.14 0.60
CA ARG A 6 10.78 11.19 -0.38
C ARG A 6 10.70 9.78 0.18
N LEU A 7 10.26 8.83 -0.66
CA LEU A 7 10.17 7.43 -0.27
C LEU A 7 11.50 6.73 -0.59
N LEU A 8 12.42 6.73 0.39
CA LEU A 8 13.76 6.17 0.27
C LEU A 8 14.53 6.75 -0.93
N ASP A 9 15.35 5.91 -1.58
CA ASP A 9 16.12 6.28 -2.77
C ASP A 9 15.34 6.14 -4.08
N PHE A 10 14.06 5.73 -3.99
CA PHE A 10 13.17 5.67 -5.15
C PHE A 10 12.68 7.06 -5.54
N ASP A 11 12.43 7.25 -6.82
CA ASP A 11 11.89 8.51 -7.35
C ASP A 11 10.39 8.62 -7.09
N MET A 12 10.01 8.40 -5.84
CA MET A 12 8.64 8.47 -5.36
C MET A 12 8.52 9.36 -4.14
N VAL A 13 7.36 9.96 -3.97
CA VAL A 13 7.04 10.78 -2.79
C VAL A 13 5.92 10.13 -1.99
N ILE A 14 5.93 10.35 -0.68
CA ILE A 14 4.91 9.88 0.23
C ILE A 14 4.40 11.04 1.09
N TYR A 15 3.10 11.14 1.25
CA TYR A 15 2.48 12.10 2.15
C TYR A 15 2.23 11.44 3.50
N GLN A 16 2.67 12.11 4.56
CA GLN A 16 2.56 11.65 5.94
C GLN A 16 2.05 12.78 6.83
N ASP A 17 1.56 12.43 7.99
CA ASP A 17 1.19 13.40 9.01
C ASP A 17 1.80 12.99 10.34
N ASN A 18 2.35 13.95 11.07
CA ASN A 18 3.00 13.72 12.37
C ASN A 18 2.04 13.17 13.43
N ASP A 19 0.75 13.39 13.27
CA ASP A 19 -0.28 12.93 14.20
C ASP A 19 -0.64 11.46 14.01
N TYR A 20 -0.12 10.82 12.93
CA TYR A 20 -0.41 9.43 12.60
C TYR A 20 0.89 8.62 12.45
N PHE A 21 0.73 7.32 12.36
CA PHE A 21 1.86 6.42 12.18
C PHE A 21 2.57 6.69 10.85
N LYS A 22 3.88 6.84 10.92
CA LYS A 22 4.71 7.08 9.74
C LYS A 22 5.28 5.76 9.21
N PHE A 23 5.57 5.75 7.91
CA PHE A 23 6.27 4.64 7.30
C PHE A 23 7.63 4.44 7.98
N SER A 24 8.03 3.19 8.16
CA SER A 24 9.23 2.82 8.90
C SER A 24 10.06 1.79 8.16
N LEU A 25 11.21 1.44 8.75
CA LEU A 25 12.07 0.36 8.26
C LEU A 25 11.31 -0.96 8.12
N ASP A 26 10.32 -1.24 8.97
CA ASP A 26 9.53 -2.47 8.91
C ASP A 26 8.82 -2.65 7.57
N SER A 27 8.31 -1.56 6.99
CA SER A 27 7.68 -1.58 5.68
C SER A 27 8.67 -1.99 4.58
N VAL A 28 9.88 -1.45 4.63
CA VAL A 28 10.96 -1.77 3.70
C VAL A 28 11.38 -3.23 3.83
N LEU A 29 11.57 -3.69 5.06
CA LEU A 29 11.96 -5.07 5.34
C LEU A 29 10.91 -6.07 4.86
N LEU A 30 9.63 -5.78 5.07
CA LEU A 30 8.55 -6.64 4.61
C LEU A 30 8.54 -6.75 3.08
N VAL A 31 8.68 -5.64 2.37
CA VAL A 31 8.74 -5.64 0.90
C VAL A 31 9.93 -6.46 0.40
N ASN A 32 11.08 -6.35 1.06
CA ASN A 32 12.26 -7.11 0.68
C ASN A 32 12.15 -8.59 1.05
N PHE A 33 11.42 -8.91 2.10
CA PHE A 33 11.24 -10.29 2.59
C PHE A 33 10.29 -11.09 1.70
N VAL A 34 9.23 -10.47 1.18
CA VAL A 34 8.21 -11.18 0.43
C VAL A 34 8.77 -11.77 -0.86
N THR A 35 8.45 -13.04 -1.11
CA THR A 35 8.84 -13.71 -2.35
C THR A 35 7.70 -13.62 -3.35
N LEU A 36 7.96 -12.96 -4.48
CA LEU A 36 7.02 -12.81 -5.56
C LEU A 36 7.58 -13.48 -6.81
N ASN A 37 6.82 -14.39 -7.39
CA ASN A 37 7.20 -15.03 -8.65
C ASN A 37 6.52 -14.34 -9.85
N LEU A 38 6.93 -14.69 -11.06
CA LEU A 38 6.40 -14.09 -12.29
C LEU A 38 4.91 -14.40 -12.51
N LYS A 39 4.35 -15.38 -11.81
CA LYS A 39 2.93 -15.74 -11.89
C LYS A 39 2.07 -14.94 -10.91
N CYS A 40 2.67 -14.22 -9.98
CA CYS A 40 1.96 -13.36 -9.04
C CYS A 40 1.30 -12.21 -9.82
N LYS A 41 -0.01 -12.15 -9.81
CA LYS A 41 -0.78 -11.13 -10.55
C LYS A 41 -1.56 -10.20 -9.64
N HIS A 42 -1.85 -10.60 -8.42
CA HIS A 42 -2.73 -9.86 -7.53
C HIS A 42 -2.26 -9.96 -6.08
N ILE A 43 -2.00 -8.81 -5.47
CA ILE A 43 -1.49 -8.70 -4.10
C ILE A 43 -2.49 -7.90 -3.26
N MET A 44 -2.69 -8.30 -2.01
CA MET A 44 -3.45 -7.54 -1.01
C MET A 44 -2.52 -7.10 0.12
N ASP A 45 -2.55 -5.81 0.44
CA ASP A 45 -1.94 -5.25 1.63
C ASP A 45 -3.03 -4.87 2.65
N LEU A 46 -3.12 -5.64 3.71
CA LEU A 46 -4.04 -5.38 4.82
C LEU A 46 -3.46 -4.30 5.74
N ALA A 47 -4.30 -3.41 6.24
CA ALA A 47 -3.89 -2.31 7.13
C ALA A 47 -2.77 -1.45 6.49
N SER A 48 -3.06 -0.90 5.32
CA SER A 48 -2.05 -0.31 4.43
C SER A 48 -1.45 1.02 4.91
N GLY A 49 -2.11 1.70 5.84
CA GLY A 49 -1.69 3.04 6.22
C GLY A 49 -1.77 4.01 5.04
N ASN A 50 -0.78 4.87 4.92
CA ASN A 50 -0.65 5.81 3.80
C ASN A 50 0.04 5.18 2.56
N ALA A 51 -0.05 3.86 2.43
CA ALA A 51 0.35 3.06 1.27
C ALA A 51 1.86 2.96 0.97
N PRO A 52 2.76 2.92 1.96
CA PRO A 52 4.18 2.75 1.66
C PRO A 52 4.49 1.38 1.03
N ILE A 53 3.91 0.30 1.55
CA ILE A 53 4.15 -1.06 1.05
C ILE A 53 3.64 -1.22 -0.38
N PRO A 54 2.39 -0.86 -0.72
CA PRO A 54 1.94 -0.92 -2.11
C PRO A 54 2.85 -0.14 -3.07
N MET A 55 3.26 1.06 -2.70
CA MET A 55 4.13 1.87 -3.56
C MET A 55 5.51 1.24 -3.74
N LEU A 56 6.13 0.73 -2.69
CA LEU A 56 7.41 0.04 -2.78
C LEU A 56 7.30 -1.25 -3.60
N LEU A 57 6.21 -1.99 -3.49
CA LEU A 57 5.97 -3.21 -4.26
C LEU A 57 5.93 -2.94 -5.77
N THR A 58 5.48 -1.78 -6.21
CA THR A 58 5.45 -1.46 -7.65
C THR A 58 6.82 -1.47 -8.30
N THR A 59 7.89 -1.30 -7.51
CA THR A 59 9.27 -1.38 -8.01
C THR A 59 9.75 -2.83 -8.16
N LYS A 60 9.04 -3.79 -7.56
CA LYS A 60 9.46 -5.19 -7.48
C LYS A 60 8.63 -6.12 -8.36
N THR A 61 7.40 -5.75 -8.69
CA THR A 61 6.47 -6.59 -9.43
C THR A 61 5.59 -5.77 -10.35
N ASN A 62 5.06 -6.41 -11.39
CA ASN A 62 4.02 -5.84 -12.26
C ASN A 62 2.60 -6.24 -11.82
N ALA A 63 2.46 -6.97 -10.73
CA ALA A 63 1.16 -7.36 -10.20
C ALA A 63 0.29 -6.14 -9.87
N LYS A 64 -1.02 -6.32 -9.92
CA LYS A 64 -1.96 -5.34 -9.38
C LYS A 64 -2.01 -5.47 -7.87
N ILE A 65 -2.11 -4.34 -7.18
CA ILE A 65 -2.06 -4.27 -5.74
C ILE A 65 -3.33 -3.63 -5.23
N ASP A 66 -4.08 -4.36 -4.43
CA ASP A 66 -5.18 -3.83 -3.65
C ASP A 66 -4.72 -3.63 -2.21
N ALA A 67 -5.25 -2.61 -1.57
CA ALA A 67 -4.88 -2.27 -0.20
C ALA A 67 -6.10 -1.72 0.54
N ILE A 68 -6.13 -1.92 1.85
CA ILE A 68 -7.22 -1.46 2.69
C ILE A 68 -6.68 -0.71 3.91
N GLU A 69 -7.27 0.44 4.20
CA GLU A 69 -6.95 1.27 5.37
C GLU A 69 -8.24 1.71 6.06
N LEU A 70 -8.26 1.52 7.39
CA LEU A 70 -9.44 1.84 8.21
C LEU A 70 -9.61 3.33 8.43
N GLN A 71 -8.51 4.05 8.67
CA GLN A 71 -8.55 5.45 9.08
C GLN A 71 -8.64 6.37 7.86
N LYS A 72 -9.75 7.09 7.75
CA LYS A 72 -10.02 7.97 6.59
C LYS A 72 -8.92 8.99 6.34
N CYS A 73 -8.40 9.62 7.39
CA CYS A 73 -7.34 10.63 7.26
C CYS A 73 -6.05 10.02 6.69
N VAL A 74 -5.71 8.81 7.12
CA VAL A 74 -4.52 8.10 6.63
C VAL A 74 -4.73 7.59 5.21
N TYR A 75 -5.93 7.08 4.92
CA TYR A 75 -6.34 6.71 3.56
C TYR A 75 -6.18 7.89 2.59
N ASP A 76 -6.62 9.08 2.98
CA ASP A 76 -6.53 10.28 2.13
C ASP A 76 -5.07 10.63 1.80
N LEU A 77 -4.15 10.48 2.75
CA LEU A 77 -2.72 10.63 2.53
C LEU A 77 -2.19 9.59 1.52
N GLY A 78 -2.65 8.36 1.66
CA GLY A 78 -2.29 7.27 0.73
C GLY A 78 -2.77 7.55 -0.70
N ILE A 79 -4.01 7.98 -0.86
CA ILE A 79 -4.56 8.35 -2.18
C ILE A 79 -3.76 9.50 -2.80
N GLN A 80 -3.41 10.51 -2.01
CA GLN A 80 -2.61 11.62 -2.49
C GLN A 80 -1.23 11.15 -2.97
N SER A 81 -0.58 10.26 -2.22
CA SER A 81 0.73 9.71 -2.58
C SER A 81 0.64 8.87 -3.87
N ILE A 82 -0.36 8.01 -3.97
CA ILE A 82 -0.57 7.17 -5.15
C ILE A 82 -0.76 8.03 -6.41
N ASN A 83 -1.59 9.05 -6.32
CA ASN A 83 -1.87 9.95 -7.44
C ASN A 83 -0.62 10.77 -7.83
N GLU A 84 0.11 11.30 -6.85
CA GLU A 84 1.33 12.09 -7.09
C GLU A 84 2.40 11.27 -7.84
N ASN A 85 2.49 9.98 -7.56
CA ASN A 85 3.44 9.07 -8.21
C ASN A 85 2.87 8.40 -9.48
N ASN A 86 1.69 8.76 -9.93
CA ASN A 86 1.03 8.18 -11.10
C ASN A 86 0.86 6.65 -11.01
N LEU A 87 0.52 6.14 -9.82
CA LEU A 87 0.38 4.71 -9.53
C LEU A 87 -1.08 4.26 -9.40
N ASN A 88 -2.04 5.10 -9.71
CA ASN A 88 -3.46 4.80 -9.58
C ASN A 88 -3.95 3.68 -10.51
N ASP A 89 -3.20 3.36 -11.58
CA ASP A 89 -3.47 2.19 -12.43
C ASP A 89 -2.99 0.87 -11.81
N ARG A 90 -2.07 0.97 -10.86
CA ARG A 90 -1.39 -0.18 -10.25
C ARG A 90 -1.90 -0.50 -8.86
N ILE A 91 -2.32 0.51 -8.12
CA ILE A 91 -2.70 0.41 -6.70
C ILE A 91 -4.15 0.86 -6.55
N ASN A 92 -4.99 0.00 -6.00
CA ASN A 92 -6.34 0.30 -5.59
C ASN A 92 -6.42 0.31 -4.07
N LEU A 93 -6.39 1.49 -3.47
CA LEU A 93 -6.52 1.68 -2.03
C LEU A 93 -7.96 1.98 -1.68
N ILE A 94 -8.55 1.19 -0.78
CA ILE A 94 -9.91 1.42 -0.28
C ILE A 94 -9.90 1.80 1.19
N CYS A 95 -10.88 2.60 1.59
CA CYS A 95 -11.12 2.93 3.00
C CYS A 95 -12.15 1.96 3.55
N GLY A 96 -11.74 1.11 4.49
CA GLY A 96 -12.63 0.10 5.03
C GLY A 96 -12.02 -0.69 6.17
N ASP A 97 -12.81 -1.58 6.73
CA ASP A 97 -12.42 -2.45 7.83
C ASP A 97 -12.09 -3.85 7.29
N VAL A 98 -10.89 -4.35 7.62
CA VAL A 98 -10.43 -5.69 7.25
C VAL A 98 -11.44 -6.78 7.64
N ARG A 99 -12.15 -6.58 8.75
CA ARG A 99 -13.18 -7.54 9.21
C ARG A 99 -14.32 -7.71 8.23
N ASN A 100 -14.54 -6.74 7.36
CA ASN A 100 -15.59 -6.73 6.34
C ASN A 100 -15.03 -6.97 4.93
N ILE A 101 -13.86 -7.57 4.83
CA ILE A 101 -13.17 -7.74 3.55
C ILE A 101 -13.99 -8.53 2.52
N SER A 102 -14.84 -9.46 2.97
CA SER A 102 -15.73 -10.21 2.10
C SER A 102 -16.80 -9.36 1.41
N ASP A 103 -17.07 -8.15 1.91
CA ASP A 103 -17.96 -7.19 1.25
C ASP A 103 -17.31 -6.53 0.03
N TYR A 104 -15.99 -6.57 -0.06
CA TYR A 104 -15.21 -5.92 -1.12
C TYR A 104 -14.62 -6.90 -2.11
N TYR A 105 -14.27 -8.10 -1.67
CA TYR A 105 -13.53 -9.09 -2.48
C TYR A 105 -14.10 -10.49 -2.29
N ASP A 106 -14.05 -11.26 -3.39
CA ASP A 106 -14.37 -12.67 -3.35
C ASP A 106 -13.26 -13.46 -2.65
N GLN A 107 -13.62 -14.64 -2.15
CA GLN A 107 -12.65 -15.57 -1.58
C GLN A 107 -11.62 -15.98 -2.64
N ASP A 108 -10.37 -16.19 -2.20
CA ASP A 108 -9.26 -16.65 -3.05
C ASP A 108 -8.93 -15.69 -4.22
N SER A 109 -9.16 -14.38 -4.03
CA SER A 109 -8.90 -13.37 -5.07
C SER A 109 -7.43 -12.97 -5.21
N PHE A 110 -6.57 -13.33 -4.25
CA PHE A 110 -5.19 -12.83 -4.19
C PHE A 110 -4.16 -13.95 -4.18
N ASP A 111 -3.04 -13.71 -4.88
CA ASP A 111 -1.88 -14.62 -4.89
C ASP A 111 -1.01 -14.45 -3.65
N THR A 112 -0.94 -13.23 -3.12
CA THR A 112 -0.12 -12.87 -1.97
C THR A 112 -0.88 -11.89 -1.10
N VAL A 113 -0.82 -12.09 0.21
CA VAL A 113 -1.43 -11.20 1.20
C VAL A 113 -0.36 -10.76 2.19
N LEU A 114 -0.26 -9.46 2.43
CA LEU A 114 0.69 -8.86 3.35
C LEU A 114 -0.07 -8.13 4.46
N CYS A 115 0.54 -8.07 5.62
CA CYS A 115 0.05 -7.26 6.74
C CYS A 115 1.21 -6.82 7.63
N ASN A 116 1.33 -5.51 7.78
CA ASN A 116 2.37 -4.93 8.65
C ASN A 116 1.76 -4.37 9.92
#